data_a49351bfdf664da8017e9cda74bb735b
#
_entry.id   a49351bfdf664da8017e9cda74bb735b
#
_cell.length_a   1.000
_cell.length_b   1.000
_cell.length_c   1.000
_cell.angle_alpha   90.00
_cell.angle_beta   90.00
_cell.angle_gamma   90.00
#
_symmetry.space_group_name_H-M   'P 1'
#
loop_
_entity.id
_entity.type
_entity.pdbx_description
1 polymer ?
#
loop_
_entity_poly.entity_id
_entity_poly.type
_entity_poly.pdbx_seq_one_letter_code
_entity_poly.pdbx_strand_id
1 'polypeptide(L)'
;MKFISLGLLALAVAFAGCGGCNRTQEGSVKEITSESIEKVGDTWNVNFTSKFDSPVDKVWEAMAQPERMHEIEPDNILKSELVSKDGDTKVVDLVFKLDILPPGFKVQNIRNQIQFFPNEKRIQQKSVDFKLADITSEYKLTPTSDGKGTILTFKQTSKDKSPLLVDSLQKGALRETYIRQVDIVNKALGLNQQPAAQPAG
;
A
#
# COMPACT_ATOMS: atom_id res chain seq x y z
N MET A 1 42.30 19.65 -19.64
CA MET A 1 41.01 19.09 -20.08
C MET A 1 41.23 17.63 -20.37
N LYS A 2 40.87 16.75 -19.44
CA LYS A 2 40.97 15.27 -19.64
C LYS A 2 39.54 14.74 -19.48
N PHE A 3 38.96 14.25 -20.58
CA PHE A 3 37.72 13.51 -20.61
C PHE A 3 37.96 12.13 -20.02
N ILE A 4 37.29 11.81 -18.92
CA ILE A 4 37.25 10.44 -18.38
C ILE A 4 35.97 9.79 -18.92
N SER A 5 36.18 8.89 -19.85
CA SER A 5 35.17 7.97 -20.35
C SER A 5 34.89 6.92 -19.27
N LEU A 6 33.68 6.92 -18.69
CA LEU A 6 33.27 5.88 -17.76
C LEU A 6 32.50 4.82 -18.55
N GLY A 7 33.14 3.66 -18.64
CA GLY A 7 32.66 2.49 -19.37
C GLY A 7 31.35 1.92 -18.77
N LEU A 8 30.52 1.51 -19.69
CA LEU A 8 29.30 0.74 -19.49
C LEU A 8 29.67 -0.63 -18.89
N LEU A 9 29.38 -0.88 -17.63
CA LEU A 9 29.46 -2.22 -17.05
C LEU A 9 28.08 -2.86 -17.11
N ALA A 10 27.87 -3.65 -18.16
CA ALA A 10 26.70 -4.54 -18.28
C ALA A 10 26.85 -5.68 -17.26
N LEU A 11 26.12 -5.62 -16.15
CA LEU A 11 26.04 -6.73 -15.21
C LEU A 11 24.91 -7.67 -15.65
N ALA A 12 25.26 -8.68 -16.44
CA ALA A 12 24.40 -9.82 -16.70
C ALA A 12 24.33 -10.66 -15.41
N VAL A 13 23.24 -10.56 -14.66
CA VAL A 13 22.96 -11.47 -13.55
C VAL A 13 22.32 -12.72 -14.14
N ALA A 14 23.11 -13.76 -14.25
CA ALA A 14 22.65 -15.12 -14.53
C ALA A 14 21.80 -15.59 -13.33
N PHE A 15 20.51 -15.83 -13.56
CA PHE A 15 19.65 -16.54 -12.61
C PHE A 15 20.03 -18.02 -12.62
N ALA A 16 20.96 -18.42 -11.76
CA ALA A 16 21.11 -19.81 -11.37
C ALA A 16 20.03 -20.13 -10.33
N GLY A 17 19.16 -21.08 -10.68
CA GLY A 17 18.06 -21.51 -9.82
C GLY A 17 18.56 -22.07 -8.50
N CYS A 18 18.01 -21.55 -7.41
CA CYS A 18 17.93 -22.27 -6.15
C CYS A 18 16.45 -22.47 -5.83
N GLY A 19 16.06 -23.74 -5.86
CA GLY A 19 14.73 -24.17 -5.49
C GLY A 19 14.41 -23.87 -4.04
N GLY A 20 13.17 -23.55 -3.78
CA GLY A 20 12.55 -23.67 -2.49
C GLY A 20 12.59 -22.42 -1.62
N CYS A 21 11.72 -21.46 -1.94
CA CYS A 21 10.96 -20.67 -0.97
C CYS A 21 9.77 -20.04 -1.70
N ASN A 22 8.83 -20.87 -2.12
CA ASN A 22 7.46 -20.44 -2.36
C ASN A 22 6.85 -20.10 -0.99
N ARG A 23 7.14 -18.94 -0.46
CA ARG A 23 6.18 -18.24 0.40
C ARG A 23 5.12 -17.67 -0.53
N THR A 24 4.22 -18.51 -0.97
CA THR A 24 2.90 -18.10 -1.41
C THR A 24 2.28 -17.37 -0.22
N GLN A 25 2.22 -16.05 -0.30
CA GLN A 25 1.27 -15.26 0.48
C GLN A 25 -0.13 -15.62 -0.04
N GLU A 26 -0.61 -16.81 0.33
CA GLU A 26 -1.91 -17.33 -0.13
C GLU A 26 -3.10 -16.61 0.52
N GLY A 27 -2.89 -15.68 1.47
CA GLY A 27 -3.98 -15.02 2.20
C GLY A 27 -4.56 -13.78 1.53
N SER A 28 -3.74 -12.91 0.91
CA SER A 28 -4.16 -11.55 0.55
C SER A 28 -4.69 -11.38 -0.88
N VAL A 29 -4.35 -12.27 -1.80
CA VAL A 29 -4.67 -12.10 -3.23
C VAL A 29 -6.15 -12.41 -3.54
N LYS A 30 -6.85 -13.14 -2.70
CA LYS A 30 -8.26 -13.56 -2.94
C LYS A 30 -9.27 -12.41 -2.88
N GLU A 31 -8.90 -11.26 -2.34
CA GLU A 31 -9.82 -10.15 -2.10
C GLU A 31 -9.73 -9.02 -3.13
N ILE A 32 -8.67 -8.99 -3.97
CA ILE A 32 -8.58 -8.02 -5.06
C ILE A 32 -9.39 -8.54 -6.25
N THR A 33 -10.48 -7.84 -6.57
CA THR A 33 -11.41 -8.24 -7.65
C THR A 33 -11.09 -7.58 -8.97
N SER A 34 -10.38 -6.44 -8.97
CA SER A 34 -9.84 -5.81 -10.18
C SER A 34 -8.61 -4.97 -9.87
N GLU A 35 -7.70 -4.88 -10.85
CA GLU A 35 -6.53 -3.97 -10.76
C GLU A 35 -6.22 -3.36 -12.14
N SER A 36 -5.78 -2.08 -12.14
CA SER A 36 -5.15 -1.40 -13.26
C SER A 36 -4.06 -0.49 -12.73
N ILE A 37 -2.85 -0.63 -13.28
CA ILE A 37 -1.70 0.23 -12.99
C ILE A 37 -1.09 0.65 -14.33
N GLU A 38 -1.27 1.91 -14.68
CA GLU A 38 -0.88 2.46 -15.98
C GLU A 38 -0.04 3.73 -15.79
N LYS A 39 0.99 3.89 -16.61
CA LYS A 39 1.81 5.10 -16.66
C LYS A 39 1.46 5.92 -17.89
N VAL A 40 1.18 7.21 -17.68
CA VAL A 40 0.97 8.19 -18.73
C VAL A 40 1.92 9.36 -18.50
N GLY A 41 2.94 9.49 -19.34
CA GLY A 41 4.03 10.44 -19.13
C GLY A 41 4.81 10.14 -17.84
N ASP A 42 4.84 11.10 -16.91
CA ASP A 42 5.47 11.00 -15.58
C ASP A 42 4.49 10.58 -14.46
N THR A 43 3.26 10.22 -14.81
CA THR A 43 2.17 9.99 -13.87
C THR A 43 1.67 8.54 -13.93
N TRP A 44 1.66 7.88 -12.78
CA TRP A 44 1.02 6.59 -12.58
C TRP A 44 -0.44 6.76 -12.17
N ASN A 45 -1.33 6.07 -12.87
CA ASN A 45 -2.74 5.94 -12.54
C ASN A 45 -2.97 4.52 -12.02
N VAL A 46 -3.42 4.43 -10.78
CA VAL A 46 -3.60 3.16 -10.06
C VAL A 46 -5.07 3.04 -9.67
N ASN A 47 -5.70 1.92 -10.03
CA ASN A 47 -7.06 1.62 -9.65
C ASN A 47 -7.12 0.17 -9.14
N PHE A 48 -7.75 -0.02 -7.99
CA PHE A 48 -8.03 -1.33 -7.43
C PHE A 48 -9.46 -1.40 -6.93
N THR A 49 -10.00 -2.60 -6.95
CA THR A 49 -11.24 -2.93 -6.24
C THR A 49 -10.98 -4.17 -5.40
N SER A 50 -11.35 -4.10 -4.12
CA SER A 50 -11.26 -5.22 -3.18
C SER A 50 -12.59 -5.47 -2.51
N LYS A 51 -12.82 -6.71 -2.08
CA LYS A 51 -13.98 -7.11 -1.31
C LYS A 51 -13.54 -7.58 0.08
N PHE A 52 -14.26 -7.12 1.09
CA PHE A 52 -14.13 -7.56 2.48
C PHE A 52 -15.41 -8.24 2.92
N ASP A 53 -15.30 -9.39 3.59
CA ASP A 53 -16.42 -10.08 4.21
C ASP A 53 -16.69 -9.50 5.60
N SER A 54 -16.93 -8.18 5.61
CA SER A 54 -17.23 -7.39 6.82
C SER A 54 -18.10 -6.20 6.45
N PRO A 55 -19.06 -5.81 7.31
CA PRO A 55 -19.91 -4.64 7.08
C PRO A 55 -19.13 -3.35 6.92
N VAL A 56 -19.66 -2.42 6.12
CA VAL A 56 -18.98 -1.17 5.74
C VAL A 56 -18.52 -0.32 6.92
N ASP A 57 -19.28 -0.28 8.01
CA ASP A 57 -18.90 0.49 9.19
C ASP A 57 -17.69 -0.10 9.90
N LYS A 58 -17.56 -1.41 9.93
CA LYS A 58 -16.38 -2.08 10.50
C LYS A 58 -15.12 -1.81 9.69
N VAL A 59 -15.21 -1.90 8.35
CA VAL A 59 -14.11 -1.57 7.45
C VAL A 59 -13.73 -0.09 7.57
N TRP A 60 -14.73 0.80 7.68
CA TRP A 60 -14.52 2.21 7.91
C TRP A 60 -13.76 2.48 9.21
N GLU A 61 -14.19 1.88 10.33
CA GLU A 61 -13.52 2.01 11.63
C GLU A 61 -12.06 1.58 11.56
N ALA A 62 -11.75 0.48 10.86
CA ALA A 62 -10.39 0.00 10.67
C ALA A 62 -9.54 0.99 9.84
N MET A 63 -10.11 1.58 8.78
CA MET A 63 -9.40 2.51 7.90
C MET A 63 -9.30 3.94 8.47
N ALA A 64 -10.16 4.32 9.41
CA ALA A 64 -10.19 5.67 9.98
C ALA A 64 -9.10 5.94 11.04
N GLN A 65 -8.24 4.96 11.32
CA GLN A 65 -7.18 5.02 12.34
C GLN A 65 -5.78 4.78 11.73
N PRO A 66 -5.33 5.59 10.75
CA PRO A 66 -4.05 5.38 10.08
C PRO A 66 -2.85 5.49 11.03
N GLU A 67 -2.98 6.20 12.15
CA GLU A 67 -1.98 6.30 13.21
C GLU A 67 -1.72 4.97 13.94
N ARG A 68 -2.59 3.97 13.78
CA ARG A 68 -2.43 2.64 14.38
C ARG A 68 -1.83 1.59 13.46
N MET A 69 -1.47 1.94 12.24
CA MET A 69 -0.94 0.98 11.26
C MET A 69 0.31 0.25 11.78
N HIS A 70 1.17 0.93 12.54
CA HIS A 70 2.35 0.32 13.14
C HIS A 70 2.00 -0.80 14.16
N GLU A 71 0.92 -0.63 14.93
CA GLU A 71 0.46 -1.65 15.89
C GLU A 71 -0.03 -2.92 15.18
N ILE A 72 -0.60 -2.76 13.98
CA ILE A 72 -1.20 -3.86 13.21
C ILE A 72 -0.15 -4.61 12.37
N GLU A 73 0.84 -3.87 11.83
CA GLU A 73 1.84 -4.39 10.89
C GLU A 73 3.25 -3.89 11.23
N PRO A 74 3.82 -4.21 12.42
CA PRO A 74 5.08 -3.64 12.90
C PRO A 74 6.30 -4.02 12.06
N ASP A 75 6.26 -5.16 11.35
CA ASP A 75 7.39 -5.64 10.52
C ASP A 75 7.61 -4.77 9.28
N ASN A 76 6.55 -4.13 8.79
CA ASN A 76 6.58 -3.36 7.55
C ASN A 76 6.25 -1.88 7.75
N ILE A 77 5.43 -1.55 8.75
CA ILE A 77 5.15 -0.18 9.14
C ILE A 77 5.99 0.12 10.40
N LEU A 78 7.15 0.71 10.19
CA LEU A 78 8.12 0.95 11.26
C LEU A 78 7.67 2.07 12.21
N LYS A 79 6.81 2.96 11.72
CA LYS A 79 6.23 4.08 12.49
C LYS A 79 4.92 4.51 11.86
N SER A 80 3.93 4.82 12.68
CA SER A 80 2.76 5.60 12.31
C SER A 80 2.42 6.55 13.45
N GLU A 81 2.38 7.85 13.17
CA GLU A 81 2.23 8.88 14.20
C GLU A 81 1.28 9.98 13.75
N LEU A 82 0.30 10.28 14.60
CA LEU A 82 -0.59 11.42 14.40
C LEU A 82 0.18 12.71 14.71
N VAL A 83 0.44 13.52 13.69
CA VAL A 83 1.12 14.82 13.82
C VAL A 83 0.13 15.92 14.22
N SER A 84 -1.04 15.93 13.58
CA SER A 84 -2.11 16.87 13.91
C SER A 84 -3.47 16.33 13.48
N LYS A 85 -4.53 16.89 14.12
CA LYS A 85 -5.93 16.63 13.78
C LYS A 85 -6.70 17.93 13.84
N ASP A 86 -7.46 18.22 12.78
CA ASP A 86 -8.39 19.35 12.70
C ASP A 86 -9.71 18.87 12.05
N GLY A 87 -10.76 18.77 12.86
CA GLY A 87 -12.02 18.19 12.44
C GLY A 87 -11.85 16.78 11.88
N ASP A 88 -12.27 16.60 10.61
CA ASP A 88 -12.15 15.36 9.84
C ASP A 88 -10.82 15.24 9.08
N THR A 89 -9.87 16.15 9.29
CA THR A 89 -8.54 16.09 8.69
C THR A 89 -7.51 15.61 9.70
N LYS A 90 -6.69 14.61 9.30
CA LYS A 90 -5.52 14.15 10.06
C LYS A 90 -4.26 14.36 9.24
N VAL A 91 -3.16 14.70 9.91
CA VAL A 91 -1.80 14.63 9.34
C VAL A 91 -1.07 13.51 10.06
N VAL A 92 -0.57 12.55 9.29
CA VAL A 92 0.07 11.35 9.83
C VAL A 92 1.42 11.13 9.17
N ASP A 93 2.45 10.93 9.99
CA ASP A 93 3.78 10.49 9.52
C ASP A 93 3.83 8.96 9.51
N LEU A 94 4.22 8.41 8.37
CA LEU A 94 4.43 6.99 8.18
C LEU A 94 5.88 6.72 7.79
N VAL A 95 6.50 5.74 8.45
CA VAL A 95 7.75 5.13 8.03
C VAL A 95 7.45 3.67 7.70
N PHE A 96 7.69 3.28 6.47
CA PHE A 96 7.36 1.94 6.01
C PHE A 96 8.49 1.34 5.18
N LYS A 97 8.51 0.01 5.12
CA LYS A 97 9.49 -0.79 4.40
C LYS A 97 8.86 -1.44 3.17
N LEU A 98 9.54 -1.33 2.04
CA LEU A 98 9.19 -1.98 0.78
C LEU A 98 10.35 -2.89 0.37
N ASP A 99 10.22 -4.18 0.56
CA ASP A 99 11.30 -5.15 0.29
C ASP A 99 11.61 -5.31 -1.20
N ILE A 100 10.66 -4.96 -2.06
CA ILE A 100 10.84 -4.95 -3.51
C ILE A 100 11.84 -3.88 -3.98
N LEU A 101 12.09 -2.85 -3.17
CA LEU A 101 13.00 -1.76 -3.54
C LEU A 101 14.46 -2.11 -3.22
N PRO A 102 15.44 -1.55 -3.99
CA PRO A 102 16.87 -1.70 -3.69
C PRO A 102 17.22 -1.26 -2.26
N PRO A 103 18.32 -1.77 -1.64
CA PRO A 103 18.68 -1.51 -0.24
C PRO A 103 18.74 -0.04 0.01
N GLY A 104 19.05 0.91 -0.47
CA GLY A 104 19.01 2.35 -0.13
C GLY A 104 17.63 2.99 -0.18
N PHE A 105 16.63 2.28 -0.73
CA PHE A 105 15.27 2.79 -0.94
C PHE A 105 14.19 1.97 -0.21
N LYS A 106 14.59 0.93 0.50
CA LYS A 106 13.61 0.03 1.18
C LYS A 106 12.80 0.74 2.25
N VAL A 107 13.39 1.66 2.98
CA VAL A 107 12.70 2.42 4.04
C VAL A 107 12.29 3.78 3.49
N GLN A 108 11.00 4.05 3.53
CA GLN A 108 10.40 5.30 3.06
C GLN A 108 9.73 6.03 4.21
N ASN A 109 9.85 7.35 4.21
CA ASN A 109 9.16 8.24 5.13
C ASN A 109 8.22 9.13 4.31
N ILE A 110 6.95 9.13 4.67
CA ILE A 110 5.93 9.92 4.00
C ILE A 110 5.03 10.58 5.04
N ARG A 111 4.81 11.88 4.89
CA ARG A 111 3.77 12.61 5.59
C ARG A 111 2.53 12.65 4.73
N ASN A 112 1.41 12.24 5.29
CA ASN A 112 0.12 12.23 4.62
C ASN A 112 -0.84 13.20 5.29
N GLN A 113 -1.48 14.04 4.50
CA GLN A 113 -2.70 14.75 4.90
C GLN A 113 -3.88 13.90 4.45
N ILE A 114 -4.77 13.55 5.38
CA ILE A 114 -5.88 12.62 5.18
C ILE A 114 -7.17 13.32 5.55
N GLN A 115 -8.09 13.46 4.60
CA GLN A 115 -9.42 14.01 4.79
C GLN A 115 -10.44 12.88 4.81
N PHE A 116 -11.24 12.82 5.87
CA PHE A 116 -12.32 11.86 6.04
C PHE A 116 -13.67 12.47 5.68
N PHE A 117 -14.51 11.70 5.01
CA PHE A 117 -15.90 12.02 4.69
C PHE A 117 -16.80 10.90 5.23
N PRO A 118 -17.15 10.92 6.53
CA PRO A 118 -17.80 9.79 7.19
C PRO A 118 -19.15 9.41 6.57
N ASN A 119 -19.94 10.40 6.17
CA ASN A 119 -21.26 10.19 5.55
C ASN A 119 -21.18 9.54 4.16
N GLU A 120 -20.07 9.77 3.45
CA GLU A 120 -19.83 9.21 2.12
C GLU A 120 -19.03 7.91 2.19
N LYS A 121 -18.52 7.52 3.36
CA LYS A 121 -17.56 6.43 3.56
C LYS A 121 -16.37 6.57 2.62
N ARG A 122 -15.84 7.80 2.49
CA ARG A 122 -14.78 8.18 1.57
C ARG A 122 -13.61 8.80 2.33
N ILE A 123 -12.39 8.44 1.93
CA ILE A 123 -11.14 8.98 2.46
C ILE A 123 -10.35 9.53 1.27
N GLN A 124 -9.87 10.76 1.39
CA GLN A 124 -8.90 11.33 0.47
C GLN A 124 -7.57 11.52 1.20
N GLN A 125 -6.49 11.16 0.53
CA GLN A 125 -5.14 11.25 1.08
C GLN A 125 -4.24 11.95 0.08
N LYS A 126 -3.36 12.81 0.59
CA LYS A 126 -2.34 13.50 -0.18
C LYS A 126 -1.00 13.40 0.53
N SER A 127 0.07 13.04 -0.19
CA SER A 127 1.42 13.15 0.33
C SER A 127 1.85 14.60 0.49
N VAL A 128 2.57 14.89 1.58
CA VAL A 128 3.18 16.19 1.85
C VAL A 128 4.68 15.96 1.96
N ASP A 129 5.47 16.68 1.16
CA ASP A 129 6.95 16.64 1.17
C ASP A 129 7.57 15.25 0.87
N PHE A 130 6.84 14.35 0.19
CA PHE A 130 7.43 13.10 -0.24
C PHE A 130 8.40 13.33 -1.41
N LYS A 131 9.63 12.83 -1.27
CA LYS A 131 10.73 13.16 -2.19
C LYS A 131 10.65 12.43 -3.53
N LEU A 132 10.03 11.25 -3.57
CA LEU A 132 10.02 10.40 -4.74
C LEU A 132 8.85 10.68 -5.68
N ALA A 133 7.72 11.11 -5.15
CA ALA A 133 6.51 11.36 -5.94
C ALA A 133 5.54 12.32 -5.24
N ASP A 134 4.67 12.96 -6.01
CA ASP A 134 3.44 13.58 -5.50
C ASP A 134 2.31 12.56 -5.62
N ILE A 135 1.76 12.15 -4.47
CA ILE A 135 0.75 11.09 -4.39
C ILE A 135 -0.57 11.70 -3.94
N THR A 136 -1.64 11.38 -4.65
CA THR A 136 -3.02 11.64 -4.22
C THR A 136 -3.81 10.35 -4.36
N SER A 137 -4.54 9.98 -3.30
CA SER A 137 -5.32 8.74 -3.27
C SER A 137 -6.73 9.00 -2.79
N GLU A 138 -7.67 8.21 -3.27
CA GLU A 138 -9.06 8.18 -2.82
C GLU A 138 -9.46 6.73 -2.54
N TYR A 139 -10.09 6.53 -1.40
CA TYR A 139 -10.71 5.28 -0.98
C TYR A 139 -12.20 5.52 -0.83
N LYS A 140 -13.03 4.66 -1.39
CA LYS A 140 -14.48 4.69 -1.22
C LYS A 140 -14.98 3.31 -0.85
N LEU A 141 -15.74 3.26 0.24
CA LEU A 141 -16.37 2.03 0.71
C LEU A 141 -17.85 2.04 0.33
N THR A 142 -18.31 0.92 -0.22
CA THR A 142 -19.73 0.70 -0.52
C THR A 142 -20.16 -0.68 0.02
N PRO A 143 -21.35 -0.81 0.60
CA PRO A 143 -21.82 -2.13 1.03
C PRO A 143 -22.06 -3.04 -0.18
N THR A 144 -21.87 -4.34 -0.01
CA THR A 144 -22.37 -5.35 -0.96
C THR A 144 -23.90 -5.36 -0.99
N SER A 145 -24.50 -5.93 -2.03
CA SER A 145 -25.97 -5.96 -2.20
C SER A 145 -26.72 -6.64 -1.06
N ASP A 146 -26.07 -7.58 -0.37
CA ASP A 146 -26.61 -8.27 0.82
C ASP A 146 -26.31 -7.55 2.13
N GLY A 147 -25.57 -6.44 2.09
CA GLY A 147 -25.17 -5.63 3.25
C GLY A 147 -24.17 -6.28 4.20
N LYS A 148 -23.73 -7.51 3.92
CA LYS A 148 -22.83 -8.26 4.81
C LYS A 148 -21.35 -8.00 4.55
N GLY A 149 -21.03 -7.57 3.33
CA GLY A 149 -19.66 -7.27 2.91
C GLY A 149 -19.47 -5.80 2.51
N THR A 150 -18.24 -5.48 2.17
CA THR A 150 -17.82 -4.15 1.72
C THR A 150 -17.01 -4.26 0.45
N ILE A 151 -17.28 -3.39 -0.51
CA ILE A 151 -16.45 -3.16 -1.69
C ILE A 151 -15.64 -1.90 -1.43
N LEU A 152 -14.32 -2.02 -1.47
CA LEU A 152 -13.38 -0.89 -1.46
C LEU A 152 -12.96 -0.60 -2.88
N THR A 153 -13.23 0.62 -3.34
CA THR A 153 -12.64 1.17 -4.57
C THR A 153 -11.50 2.10 -4.17
N PHE A 154 -10.32 1.85 -4.72
CA PHE A 154 -9.13 2.67 -4.53
C PHE A 154 -8.69 3.28 -5.85
N LYS A 155 -8.40 4.57 -5.82
CA LYS A 155 -7.80 5.31 -6.94
C LYS A 155 -6.61 6.09 -6.43
N GLN A 156 -5.51 6.07 -7.18
CA GLN A 156 -4.32 6.86 -6.86
C GLN A 156 -3.73 7.44 -8.14
N THR A 157 -3.27 8.67 -8.04
CA THR A 157 -2.31 9.26 -8.97
C THR A 157 -0.98 9.46 -8.26
N SER A 158 0.12 9.07 -8.91
CA SER A 158 1.47 9.26 -8.40
C SER A 158 2.32 9.88 -9.49
N LYS A 159 2.67 11.15 -9.31
CA LYS A 159 3.53 11.87 -10.25
C LYS A 159 4.98 11.77 -9.80
N ASP A 160 5.82 11.17 -10.65
CA ASP A 160 7.24 10.93 -10.37
C ASP A 160 7.99 12.25 -10.21
N LYS A 161 8.84 12.33 -9.17
CA LYS A 161 9.80 13.42 -8.93
C LYS A 161 11.24 12.97 -9.09
N SER A 162 11.46 11.66 -9.10
CA SER A 162 12.79 11.08 -9.14
C SER A 162 12.94 10.13 -10.32
N PRO A 163 13.94 10.31 -11.17
CA PRO A 163 14.21 9.39 -12.29
C PRO A 163 14.94 8.12 -11.85
N LEU A 164 15.14 7.93 -10.53
CA LEU A 164 16.00 6.86 -10.00
C LEU A 164 15.36 5.48 -10.02
N LEU A 165 14.05 5.39 -10.15
CA LEU A 165 13.33 4.12 -10.14
C LEU A 165 12.88 3.76 -11.56
N VAL A 166 13.24 2.56 -12.01
CA VAL A 166 12.71 2.03 -13.28
C VAL A 166 11.22 1.67 -13.14
N ASP A 167 10.49 1.82 -14.22
CA ASP A 167 9.03 1.68 -14.23
C ASP A 167 8.52 0.34 -13.69
N SER A 168 9.23 -0.76 -13.96
CA SER A 168 8.86 -2.08 -13.45
C SER A 168 8.92 -2.18 -11.92
N LEU A 169 9.93 -1.54 -11.28
CA LEU A 169 10.05 -1.48 -9.83
C LEU A 169 8.98 -0.57 -9.22
N GLN A 170 8.69 0.57 -9.85
CA GLN A 170 7.63 1.47 -9.40
C GLN A 170 6.26 0.79 -9.47
N LYS A 171 5.94 0.12 -10.58
CA LYS A 171 4.70 -0.63 -10.74
C LYS A 171 4.56 -1.70 -9.65
N GLY A 172 5.63 -2.45 -9.40
CA GLY A 172 5.67 -3.45 -8.33
C GLY A 172 5.45 -2.85 -6.94
N ALA A 173 6.13 -1.72 -6.64
CA ALA A 173 5.99 -1.02 -5.35
C ALA A 173 4.58 -0.47 -5.13
N LEU A 174 3.94 0.10 -6.16
CA LEU A 174 2.56 0.58 -6.09
C LEU A 174 1.58 -0.56 -5.80
N ARG A 175 1.75 -1.70 -6.47
CA ARG A 175 0.94 -2.90 -6.25
C ARG A 175 1.15 -3.47 -4.85
N GLU A 176 2.40 -3.62 -4.42
CA GLU A 176 2.72 -4.13 -3.08
C GLU A 176 2.13 -3.23 -1.98
N THR A 177 2.25 -1.90 -2.13
CA THR A 177 1.69 -0.94 -1.19
C THR A 177 0.17 -1.12 -1.04
N TYR A 178 -0.57 -1.31 -2.14
CA TYR A 178 -2.01 -1.54 -2.07
C TYR A 178 -2.36 -2.87 -1.41
N ILE A 179 -1.71 -3.97 -1.80
CA ILE A 179 -1.91 -5.29 -1.19
C ILE A 179 -1.71 -5.20 0.32
N ARG A 180 -0.66 -4.54 0.76
CA ARG A 180 -0.36 -4.33 2.18
C ARG A 180 -1.44 -3.54 2.91
N GLN A 181 -2.03 -2.52 2.27
CA GLN A 181 -3.15 -1.80 2.86
C GLN A 181 -4.38 -2.70 3.06
N VAL A 182 -4.69 -3.57 2.10
CA VAL A 182 -5.75 -4.57 2.24
C VAL A 182 -5.45 -5.52 3.39
N ASP A 183 -4.22 -6.01 3.49
CA ASP A 183 -3.79 -6.89 4.60
C ASP A 183 -3.90 -6.23 5.97
N ILE A 184 -3.52 -4.95 6.09
CA ILE A 184 -3.67 -4.17 7.33
C ILE A 184 -5.14 -4.09 7.74
N VAL A 185 -6.04 -3.81 6.80
CA VAL A 185 -7.48 -3.77 7.06
C VAL A 185 -7.99 -5.14 7.51
N ASN A 186 -7.58 -6.22 6.85
CA ASN A 186 -7.96 -7.59 7.20
C ASN A 186 -7.48 -7.99 8.60
N LYS A 187 -6.24 -7.65 8.94
CA LYS A 187 -5.69 -7.87 10.29
C LYS A 187 -6.47 -7.08 11.34
N ALA A 188 -6.79 -5.81 11.06
CA ALA A 188 -7.59 -4.98 11.95
C ALA A 188 -9.01 -5.52 12.18
N LEU A 189 -9.58 -6.19 11.18
CA LEU A 189 -10.90 -6.85 11.25
C LEU A 189 -10.83 -8.25 11.87
N GLY A 190 -9.64 -8.80 12.13
CA GLY A 190 -9.45 -10.17 12.62
C GLY A 190 -9.71 -11.24 11.56
N LEU A 191 -9.80 -10.89 10.27
CA LEU A 191 -10.13 -11.81 9.18
C LEU A 191 -8.98 -12.75 8.80
N ASN A 192 -7.74 -12.43 9.19
CA ASN A 192 -6.54 -13.23 8.91
C ASN A 192 -6.17 -14.22 10.04
N GLN A 193 -7.02 -14.34 11.07
CA GLN A 193 -6.82 -15.38 12.08
C GLN A 193 -7.30 -16.71 11.46
N GLN A 194 -6.37 -17.50 10.87
CA GLN A 194 -6.63 -18.91 10.65
C GLN A 194 -7.08 -19.52 11.99
N PRO A 195 -8.21 -20.26 12.03
CA PRO A 195 -8.55 -21.00 13.22
C PRO A 195 -7.33 -21.87 13.56
N ALA A 196 -6.80 -21.69 14.78
CA ALA A 196 -5.72 -22.52 15.27
C ALA A 196 -6.14 -23.99 15.01
N ALA A 197 -5.29 -24.74 14.28
CA ALA A 197 -5.55 -26.14 13.98
C ALA A 197 -5.86 -26.80 15.32
N GLN A 198 -7.09 -27.30 15.48
CA GLN A 198 -7.45 -28.09 16.65
C GLN A 198 -6.46 -29.25 16.69
N PRO A 199 -5.77 -29.47 17.82
CA PRO A 199 -4.93 -30.65 17.95
C PRO A 199 -5.84 -31.87 17.73
N ALA A 200 -5.46 -32.69 16.78
CA ALA A 200 -6.12 -33.97 16.52
C ALA A 200 -6.07 -34.79 17.83
N GLY A 201 -7.24 -34.98 18.43
CA GLY A 201 -7.41 -35.80 19.60
C GLY A 201 -7.31 -37.30 19.29
#